data_b882224c49f040a3edd791da651e8b3d
#
_entry.id   b882224c49f040a3edd791da651e8b3d
#
_cell.length_a   1.000
_cell.length_b   1.000
_cell.length_c   1.000
_cell.angle_alpha   90.00
_cell.angle_beta   90.00
_cell.angle_gamma   90.00
#
_symmetry.space_group_name_H-M   'P 1'
#
loop_
_entity.id
_entity.type
_entity.pdbx_description
1 polymer ?
#
loop_
_entity_poly.entity_id
_entity_poly.type
_entity_poly.pdbx_seq_one_letter_code
_entity_poly.pdbx_strand_id
1 'polypeptide(L)'
;MLIGRKKQQAELLEAYNSDDSRFVALYGRRRVGKTYLIKQTFKDKFTFSHSGLANGSLQEQLYGWRSSLENAGYVAPSTPKHWLEAFDMLKELIRQSSAKKKVVFIDEMPWMDTPRSKFVTALEFFWNGWASIGTDRKIKK
;
A
#
# COMPACT_ATOMS: atom_id res chain seq x y z
N MET A 1 2.78 17.06 -5.64
CA MET A 1 1.99 16.61 -4.62
C MET A 1 2.46 16.86 -3.21
N LEU A 2 3.72 16.87 -2.91
CA LEU A 2 4.20 17.23 -1.60
C LEU A 2 4.34 18.71 -1.39
N ILE A 3 3.50 19.46 -2.03
CA ILE A 3 3.49 20.89 -1.88
C ILE A 3 3.04 21.18 -0.46
N GLY A 4 3.78 22.03 0.23
CA GLY A 4 3.42 22.34 1.59
C GLY A 4 3.45 21.09 2.47
N ARG A 5 4.63 20.57 2.73
CA ARG A 5 4.77 19.33 3.48
C ARG A 5 4.01 19.32 4.78
N LYS A 6 3.97 20.44 5.47
CA LYS A 6 3.22 20.51 6.73
C LYS A 6 1.74 20.29 6.52
N LYS A 7 1.20 20.88 5.45
CA LYS A 7 -0.21 20.71 5.13
C LYS A 7 -0.51 19.26 4.80
N GLN A 8 0.34 18.65 3.98
CA GLN A 8 0.12 17.26 3.60
C GLN A 8 0.26 16.33 4.80
N GLN A 9 1.22 16.60 5.65
CA GLN A 9 1.38 15.83 6.86
C GLN A 9 0.14 15.92 7.74
N ALA A 10 -0.43 17.12 7.86
CA ALA A 10 -1.65 17.31 8.63
C ALA A 10 -2.80 16.52 8.04
N GLU A 11 -2.93 16.50 6.71
CA GLU A 11 -3.99 15.73 6.06
C GLU A 11 -3.84 14.24 6.33
N LEU A 12 -2.60 13.74 6.27
CA LEU A 12 -2.36 12.33 6.53
C LEU A 12 -2.67 11.98 7.97
N LEU A 13 -2.25 12.82 8.91
CA LEU A 13 -2.51 12.59 10.32
C LEU A 13 -4.00 12.66 10.63
N GLU A 14 -4.70 13.59 9.98
CA GLU A 14 -6.14 13.69 10.17
C GLU A 14 -6.83 12.41 9.73
N ALA A 15 -6.44 11.89 8.57
CA ALA A 15 -7.01 10.64 8.10
C ALA A 15 -6.71 9.49 9.06
N TYR A 16 -5.49 9.47 9.61
CA TYR A 16 -5.08 8.41 10.53
C TYR A 16 -5.78 8.53 11.87
N ASN A 17 -5.91 9.76 12.37
CA ASN A 17 -6.40 10.00 13.73
C ASN A 17 -7.92 10.09 13.87
N SER A 18 -8.65 9.84 12.80
CA SER A 18 -10.11 9.89 12.90
C SER A 18 -10.58 8.83 13.91
N ASP A 19 -11.71 9.08 14.53
CA ASP A 19 -12.24 8.20 15.58
C ASP A 19 -12.62 6.83 15.06
N ASP A 20 -12.93 6.73 13.78
CA ASP A 20 -13.33 5.47 13.18
C ASP A 20 -12.13 4.63 12.83
N SER A 21 -12.33 3.32 12.74
CA SER A 21 -11.33 2.45 12.11
C SER A 21 -11.10 2.92 10.69
N ARG A 22 -9.84 3.12 10.32
CA ARG A 22 -9.51 3.67 9.02
C ARG A 22 -8.59 2.77 8.23
N PHE A 23 -8.87 2.71 6.95
CA PHE A 23 -7.95 2.16 5.98
C PHE A 23 -7.40 3.35 5.20
N VAL A 24 -6.09 3.53 5.28
CA VAL A 24 -5.43 4.61 4.56
C VAL A 24 -4.44 3.99 3.59
N ALA A 25 -4.65 4.21 2.31
CA ALA A 25 -3.76 3.71 1.29
C ALA A 25 -3.00 4.87 0.68
N LEU A 26 -1.68 4.72 0.64
CA LEU A 26 -0.78 5.73 0.10
C LEU A 26 -0.02 5.10 -1.05
N TYR A 27 -0.08 5.70 -2.24
CA TYR A 27 0.63 5.15 -3.37
C TYR A 27 0.93 6.24 -4.39
N GLY A 28 1.81 5.92 -5.32
CA GLY A 28 2.16 6.84 -6.37
C GLY A 28 3.59 6.69 -6.81
N ARG A 29 4.11 7.77 -7.36
CA ARG A 29 5.50 7.84 -7.78
C ARG A 29 6.36 8.22 -6.60
N ARG A 30 7.58 7.70 -6.63
CA ARG A 30 8.55 8.09 -5.65
C ARG A 30 8.96 9.55 -5.87
N ARG A 31 9.02 10.26 -4.77
CA ARG A 31 9.66 11.57 -4.71
C ARG A 31 10.40 11.60 -3.39
N VAL A 32 11.64 12.04 -3.42
CA VAL A 32 12.50 11.99 -2.25
C VAL A 32 11.80 12.53 -1.01
N GLY A 33 11.24 13.73 -1.12
CA GLY A 33 10.58 14.34 0.02
C GLY A 33 9.32 13.61 0.43
N LYS A 34 8.60 13.04 -0.53
CA LYS A 34 7.34 12.35 -0.25
C LYS A 34 7.57 11.08 0.55
N THR A 35 8.52 10.26 0.11
CA THR A 35 8.82 9.02 0.82
C THR A 35 9.28 9.30 2.24
N TYR A 36 10.17 10.27 2.39
CA TYR A 36 10.66 10.65 3.71
C TYR A 36 9.51 11.12 4.60
N LEU A 37 8.65 11.97 4.07
CA LEU A 37 7.53 12.51 4.84
C LEU A 37 6.59 11.42 5.32
N ILE A 38 6.26 10.48 4.43
CA ILE A 38 5.35 9.40 4.79
C ILE A 38 5.96 8.52 5.87
N LYS A 39 7.23 8.16 5.72
CA LYS A 39 7.90 7.34 6.72
C LYS A 39 8.01 8.05 8.05
N GLN A 40 8.28 9.35 8.03
CA GLN A 40 8.33 10.15 9.26
C GLN A 40 6.97 10.22 9.94
N THR A 41 5.93 10.44 9.15
CA THR A 41 4.59 10.63 9.69
C THR A 41 4.05 9.37 10.34
N PHE A 42 4.26 8.23 9.71
CA PHE A 42 3.64 6.99 10.17
C PHE A 42 4.60 6.04 10.88
N LYS A 43 5.91 6.21 10.68
CA LYS A 43 6.93 5.38 11.36
C LYS A 43 6.51 3.91 11.44
N ASP A 44 6.20 3.42 12.63
CA ASP A 44 5.89 2.02 12.86
C ASP A 44 4.41 1.69 12.71
N LYS A 45 3.65 2.58 12.08
CA LYS A 45 2.21 2.42 11.98
C LYS A 45 1.76 1.74 10.69
N PHE A 46 2.69 1.34 9.83
CA PHE A 46 2.31 0.67 8.59
C PHE A 46 1.81 -0.73 8.86
N THR A 47 0.64 -1.04 8.33
CA THR A 47 0.17 -2.42 8.27
C THR A 47 0.91 -3.16 7.17
N PHE A 48 1.16 -2.47 6.06
CA PHE A 48 1.90 -3.01 4.93
C PHE A 48 2.63 -1.88 4.23
N SER A 49 3.87 -2.15 3.86
CA SER A 49 4.67 -1.18 3.12
C SER A 49 5.44 -1.93 2.03
N HIS A 50 5.39 -1.42 0.83
CA HIS A 50 6.06 -2.06 -0.31
C HIS A 50 6.54 -1.01 -1.29
N SER A 51 7.67 -1.27 -1.90
CA SER A 51 8.23 -0.44 -2.95
C SER A 51 8.52 -1.31 -4.18
N GLY A 52 8.08 -0.84 -5.34
CA GLY A 52 8.37 -1.54 -6.58
C GLY A 52 9.88 -1.62 -6.84
N LEU A 53 10.30 -2.66 -7.53
CA LEU A 53 11.70 -2.92 -7.81
C LEU A 53 12.08 -2.28 -9.14
N ALA A 54 13.05 -1.38 -9.11
CA ALA A 54 13.52 -0.72 -10.33
C ALA A 54 13.96 -1.76 -11.35
N ASN A 55 13.39 -1.67 -12.55
CA ASN A 55 13.71 -2.57 -13.66
C ASN A 55 13.45 -4.04 -13.38
N GLY A 56 12.63 -4.34 -12.37
CA GLY A 56 12.32 -5.72 -12.06
C GLY A 56 11.33 -6.32 -13.04
N SER A 57 11.49 -7.62 -13.32
CA SER A 57 10.50 -8.35 -14.11
C SER A 57 9.22 -8.52 -13.30
N LEU A 58 8.15 -8.96 -13.96
CA LEU A 58 6.90 -9.24 -13.25
C LEU A 58 7.14 -10.22 -12.10
N GLN A 59 7.87 -11.29 -12.35
CA GLN A 59 8.11 -12.28 -11.33
C GLN A 59 8.92 -11.70 -10.17
N GLU A 60 9.90 -10.86 -10.47
CA GLU A 60 10.66 -10.20 -9.42
C GLU A 60 9.80 -9.25 -8.61
N GLN A 61 8.91 -8.53 -9.27
CA GLN A 61 7.98 -7.65 -8.56
C GLN A 61 7.08 -8.44 -7.62
N LEU A 62 6.58 -9.57 -8.08
CA LEU A 62 5.70 -10.41 -7.26
C LEU A 62 6.46 -11.05 -6.10
N TYR A 63 7.70 -11.43 -6.34
CA TYR A 63 8.54 -11.95 -5.27
C TYR A 63 8.78 -10.88 -4.20
N GLY A 64 9.07 -9.66 -4.64
CA GLY A 64 9.26 -8.55 -3.70
C GLY A 64 8.01 -8.26 -2.90
N TRP A 65 6.85 -8.39 -3.54
CA TRP A 65 5.57 -8.22 -2.85
C TRP A 65 5.40 -9.26 -1.75
N ARG A 66 5.73 -10.51 -2.06
CA ARG A 66 5.68 -11.56 -1.05
C ARG A 66 6.61 -11.26 0.12
N SER A 67 7.83 -10.79 -0.18
CA SER A 67 8.77 -10.43 0.88
C SER A 67 8.20 -9.34 1.77
N SER A 68 7.54 -8.35 1.18
CA SER A 68 6.93 -7.28 1.97
C SER A 68 5.79 -7.80 2.82
N LEU A 69 5.00 -8.74 2.30
CA LEU A 69 3.94 -9.36 3.09
C LEU A 69 4.53 -10.10 4.29
N GLU A 70 5.63 -10.83 4.07
CA GLU A 70 6.27 -11.56 5.16
C GLU A 70 6.88 -10.63 6.18
N ASN A 71 7.46 -9.52 5.73
CA ASN A 71 7.97 -8.52 6.65
C ASN A 71 6.87 -7.90 7.50
N ALA A 72 5.65 -7.90 6.99
CA ALA A 72 4.50 -7.40 7.73
C ALA A 72 3.84 -8.46 8.60
N GLY A 73 4.37 -9.67 8.61
CA GLY A 73 3.88 -10.73 9.48
C GLY A 73 2.95 -11.74 8.82
N TYR A 74 2.75 -11.64 7.53
CA TYR A 74 1.88 -12.57 6.82
C TYR A 74 2.69 -13.74 6.29
N VAL A 75 2.25 -14.95 6.58
CA VAL A 75 2.93 -16.16 6.08
C VAL A 75 2.29 -16.50 4.73
N ALA A 76 2.97 -16.13 3.65
CA ALA A 76 2.46 -16.40 2.32
C ALA A 76 2.68 -17.86 1.96
N PRO A 77 1.64 -18.55 1.46
CA PRO A 77 1.80 -19.96 1.09
C PRO A 77 2.72 -20.16 -0.11
N SER A 78 2.80 -19.14 -0.97
CA SER A 78 3.67 -19.19 -2.15
C SER A 78 3.82 -17.76 -2.67
N THR A 79 4.70 -17.60 -3.64
CA THR A 79 4.78 -16.31 -4.35
C THR A 79 3.53 -16.17 -5.21
N PRO A 80 2.86 -15.01 -5.16
CA PRO A 80 1.68 -14.84 -6.01
C PRO A 80 2.05 -14.93 -7.49
N LYS A 81 1.13 -15.41 -8.29
CA LYS A 81 1.38 -15.64 -9.71
C LYS A 81 1.04 -14.40 -10.55
N HIS A 82 0.20 -13.53 -10.04
CA HIS A 82 -0.20 -12.30 -10.72
C HIS A 82 -0.70 -11.32 -9.67
N TRP A 83 -0.95 -10.08 -10.12
CA TRP A 83 -1.28 -9.03 -9.19
C TRP A 83 -2.62 -9.22 -8.48
N LEU A 84 -3.60 -9.84 -9.12
CA LEU A 84 -4.86 -10.11 -8.43
C LEU A 84 -4.62 -11.00 -7.22
N GLU A 85 -3.81 -12.03 -7.38
CA GLU A 85 -3.49 -12.91 -6.27
C GLU A 85 -2.66 -12.17 -5.21
N ALA A 86 -1.75 -11.31 -5.67
CA ALA A 86 -0.94 -10.52 -4.75
C ALA A 86 -1.81 -9.64 -3.86
N PHE A 87 -2.82 -9.00 -4.43
CA PHE A 87 -3.72 -8.17 -3.63
C PHE A 87 -4.65 -9.00 -2.76
N ASP A 88 -4.99 -10.22 -3.18
CA ASP A 88 -5.76 -11.11 -2.30
C ASP A 88 -4.97 -11.44 -1.04
N MET A 89 -3.67 -11.66 -1.17
CA MET A 89 -2.82 -11.89 -0.02
C MET A 89 -2.76 -10.67 0.88
N LEU A 90 -2.73 -9.48 0.29
CA LEU A 90 -2.76 -8.24 1.08
C LEU A 90 -4.08 -8.14 1.86
N LYS A 91 -5.20 -8.52 1.26
CA LYS A 91 -6.47 -8.53 1.97
C LYS A 91 -6.39 -9.42 3.21
N GLU A 92 -5.78 -10.60 3.08
CA GLU A 92 -5.65 -11.51 4.20
C GLU A 92 -4.78 -10.91 5.30
N LEU A 93 -3.68 -10.29 4.91
CA LEU A 93 -2.83 -9.61 5.89
C LEU A 93 -3.62 -8.55 6.66
N ILE A 94 -4.40 -7.75 5.94
CA ILE A 94 -5.19 -6.70 6.56
C ILE A 94 -6.24 -7.28 7.51
N ARG A 95 -6.89 -8.38 7.09
CA ARG A 95 -7.88 -9.04 7.94
C ARG A 95 -7.27 -9.60 9.23
N GLN A 96 -6.03 -10.09 9.14
CA GLN A 96 -5.35 -10.66 10.29
C GLN A 96 -4.79 -9.60 11.23
N SER A 97 -4.66 -8.37 10.76
CA SER A 97 -4.08 -7.31 11.56
C SER A 97 -5.06 -6.89 12.66
N SER A 98 -4.54 -6.79 13.89
CA SER A 98 -5.33 -6.33 15.01
C SER A 98 -5.38 -4.81 15.11
N ALA A 99 -4.62 -4.12 14.28
CA ALA A 99 -4.58 -2.67 14.31
C ALA A 99 -5.95 -2.10 13.96
N LYS A 100 -6.38 -1.12 14.74
CA LYS A 100 -7.65 -0.47 14.51
C LYS A 100 -7.62 0.31 13.20
N LYS A 101 -6.50 0.91 12.91
CA LYS A 101 -6.31 1.69 11.69
C LYS A 101 -5.29 0.99 10.81
N LYS A 102 -5.66 0.82 9.56
CA LYS A 102 -4.82 0.09 8.60
C LYS A 102 -4.17 1.12 7.68
N VAL A 103 -2.85 1.15 7.68
CA VAL A 103 -2.10 2.05 6.81
C VAL A 103 -1.31 1.21 5.82
N VAL A 104 -1.58 1.40 4.55
CA VAL A 104 -0.92 0.69 3.46
C VAL A 104 -0.17 1.70 2.61
N PHE A 105 1.12 1.47 2.42
CA PHE A 105 1.95 2.35 1.61
C PHE A 105 2.55 1.55 0.46
N ILE A 106 2.26 1.98 -0.76
CA ILE A 106 2.81 1.36 -1.96
C ILE A 106 3.54 2.44 -2.74
N ASP A 107 4.84 2.28 -2.87
CA ASP A 107 5.71 3.25 -3.51
C ASP A 107 6.26 2.70 -4.82
N GLU A 108 6.74 3.58 -5.67
CA GLU A 108 7.39 3.21 -6.93
C GLU A 108 6.46 2.44 -7.85
N MET A 109 5.20 2.83 -7.89
CA MET A 109 4.20 2.14 -8.71
C MET A 109 4.57 2.00 -10.18
N PRO A 110 5.22 2.98 -10.82
CA PRO A 110 5.55 2.82 -12.23
C PRO A 110 6.37 1.57 -12.55
N TRP A 111 7.21 1.12 -11.62
CA TRP A 111 7.97 -0.11 -11.85
C TRP A 111 7.09 -1.34 -11.88
N MET A 112 5.97 -1.32 -11.17
CA MET A 112 5.04 -2.44 -11.11
C MET A 112 3.99 -2.38 -12.21
N ASP A 113 3.69 -1.17 -12.70
CA ASP A 113 2.67 -0.97 -13.70
C ASP A 113 3.28 -1.05 -15.09
N THR A 114 3.81 -2.22 -15.43
CA THR A 114 4.41 -2.45 -16.72
C THR A 114 3.34 -2.96 -17.71
N PRO A 115 3.60 -2.88 -19.02
CA PRO A 115 2.66 -3.40 -20.00
C PRO A 115 2.33 -4.86 -19.69
N ARG A 116 1.05 -5.21 -19.76
CA ARG A 116 0.54 -6.56 -19.53
C ARG A 116 0.60 -7.03 -18.08
N SER A 117 1.14 -6.22 -17.17
CA SER A 117 1.21 -6.65 -15.76
C SER A 117 -0.14 -6.62 -15.08
N LYS A 118 -1.03 -5.73 -15.52
CA LYS A 118 -2.35 -5.54 -14.93
C LYS A 118 -2.30 -5.08 -13.48
N PHE A 119 -1.21 -4.41 -13.11
CA PHE A 119 -1.06 -3.95 -11.74
C PHE A 119 -2.14 -2.93 -11.35
N VAL A 120 -2.33 -1.91 -12.19
CA VAL A 120 -3.32 -0.86 -11.87
C VAL A 120 -4.72 -1.45 -11.88
N THR A 121 -5.00 -2.37 -12.80
CA THR A 121 -6.30 -3.06 -12.82
C THR A 121 -6.53 -3.78 -11.50
N ALA A 122 -5.54 -4.50 -11.02
CA ALA A 122 -5.66 -5.23 -9.75
C ALA A 122 -5.78 -4.28 -8.58
N LEU A 123 -5.03 -3.19 -8.58
CA LEU A 123 -5.09 -2.19 -7.54
C LEU A 123 -6.50 -1.58 -7.46
N GLU A 124 -7.06 -1.22 -8.62
CA GLU A 124 -8.40 -0.64 -8.65
C GLU A 124 -9.45 -1.63 -8.20
N PHE A 125 -9.30 -2.88 -8.61
CA PHE A 125 -10.22 -3.92 -8.16
C PHE A 125 -10.16 -4.11 -6.65
N PHE A 126 -8.95 -4.12 -6.12
CA PHE A 126 -8.73 -4.22 -4.68
C PHE A 126 -9.39 -3.05 -3.95
N TRP A 127 -9.11 -1.84 -4.39
CA TRP A 127 -9.63 -0.66 -3.70
C TRP A 127 -11.14 -0.51 -3.87
N ASN A 128 -11.61 -0.54 -5.12
CA ASN A 128 -13.02 -0.29 -5.39
C ASN A 128 -13.91 -1.45 -4.97
N GLY A 129 -13.41 -2.66 -5.12
CA GLY A 129 -14.20 -3.86 -4.85
C GLY A 129 -14.16 -4.30 -3.40
N TRP A 130 -13.20 -3.84 -2.63
CA TRP A 130 -13.04 -4.32 -1.27
C TRP A 130 -12.67 -3.22 -0.28
N ALA A 131 -11.55 -2.54 -0.52
CA ALA A 131 -10.98 -1.65 0.49
C ALA A 131 -11.85 -0.43 0.79
N SER A 132 -12.52 0.12 -0.22
CA SER A 132 -13.30 1.35 -0.06
C SER A 132 -14.75 1.12 0.34
N ILE A 133 -15.18 -0.14 0.46
CA ILE A 133 -16.58 -0.43 0.77
C ILE A 133 -16.94 -0.01 2.19
N GLY A 134 -16.00 -0.10 3.11
CA GLY A 134 -16.23 0.42 4.45
C GLY A 134 -16.21 1.95 4.45
N THR A 135 -17.07 2.54 5.28
CA THR A 135 -17.22 3.98 5.31
C THR A 135 -15.98 4.72 5.77
N ASP A 136 -15.09 4.03 6.44
CA ASP A 136 -13.92 4.63 7.04
C ASP A 136 -12.63 4.38 6.23
N ARG A 137 -12.77 3.97 4.99
CA ARG A 137 -11.59 3.69 4.16
C ARG A 137 -11.30 4.87 3.24
N LYS A 138 -10.02 5.23 3.16
CA LYS A 138 -9.57 6.37 2.38
C LYS A 138 -8.31 6.04 1.59
N ILE A 139 -8.13 6.71 0.48
CA ILE A 139 -6.96 6.56 -0.36
C ILE A 139 -6.28 7.91 -0.54
N LYS A 140 -4.95 7.90 -0.47
CA LYS A 140 -4.12 9.09 -0.67
C LYS A 140 -3.04 8.79 -1.69
N LYS A 141 -2.89 9.65 -2.66
CA LYS A 141 -1.88 9.48 -3.70
C LYS A 141 -0.74 10.45 -3.53
#